data_d93f908d7c78f43d4bc73b2f2242fab3
#
_entry.id   d93f908d7c78f43d4bc73b2f2242fab3
#
_cell.length_a   1.000
_cell.length_b   1.000
_cell.length_c   1.000
_cell.angle_alpha   90.00
_cell.angle_beta   90.00
_cell.angle_gamma   90.00
#
_symmetry.space_group_name_H-M   'P 1'
#
loop_
_entity.id
_entity.type
_entity.pdbx_description
1 polymer ?
#
loop_
_entity_poly.entity_id
_entity_poly.type
_entity_poly.pdbx_seq_one_letter_code
_entity_poly.pdbx_strand_id
1 'polypeptide(L)'
;MQDLLPYYERELGYLRRYGREFAERYPKIAGRLQLSADGSQDPHVERLIEAFALMGARISKRIEDDYPEFTDALLEVLYPHYLRPFPSCSIAYFDMEGVAAKL
;
A
#
# COMPACT_ATOMS: atom_id res chain seq x y z
N MET A 1 -8.51 5.44 -12.76
CA MET A 1 -8.09 4.26 -13.56
C MET A 1 -6.59 4.14 -13.70
N GLN A 2 -5.89 5.22 -14.05
CA GLN A 2 -4.42 5.17 -14.18
C GLN A 2 -3.71 4.80 -12.88
N ASP A 3 -4.27 5.21 -11.74
CA ASP A 3 -3.69 4.91 -10.42
C ASP A 3 -3.81 3.44 -10.03
N LEU A 4 -4.67 2.69 -10.71
CA LEU A 4 -4.92 1.28 -10.42
C LEU A 4 -3.93 0.35 -11.13
N LEU A 5 -3.31 0.81 -12.20
CA LEU A 5 -2.45 -0.03 -13.04
C LEU A 5 -1.28 -0.66 -12.30
N PRO A 6 -0.51 0.06 -11.46
CA PRO A 6 0.58 -0.57 -10.70
C PRO A 6 0.10 -1.69 -9.76
N TYR A 7 -1.06 -1.51 -9.14
CA TYR A 7 -1.66 -2.53 -8.29
C TYR A 7 -2.10 -3.75 -9.10
N TYR A 8 -2.71 -3.52 -10.26
CA TYR A 8 -3.13 -4.58 -11.16
C TYR A 8 -1.94 -5.42 -11.63
N GLU A 9 -0.87 -4.79 -12.06
CA GLU A 9 0.33 -5.50 -12.51
C GLU A 9 0.96 -6.32 -11.39
N ARG A 10 0.98 -5.79 -10.18
CA ARG A 10 1.49 -6.50 -9.01
C ARG A 10 0.63 -7.72 -8.67
N GLU A 11 -0.70 -7.55 -8.64
CA GLU A 11 -1.62 -8.65 -8.34
C GLU A 11 -1.59 -9.73 -9.43
N LEU A 12 -1.51 -9.33 -10.69
CA LEU A 12 -1.39 -10.26 -11.80
C LEU A 12 -0.08 -11.08 -11.69
N GLY A 13 1.01 -10.42 -11.34
CA GLY A 13 2.28 -11.09 -11.10
C GLY A 13 2.22 -12.11 -9.97
N TYR A 14 1.54 -11.79 -8.87
CA TYR A 14 1.32 -12.72 -7.76
C TYR A 14 0.49 -13.92 -8.18
N LEU A 15 -0.61 -13.70 -8.90
CA LEU A 15 -1.47 -14.79 -9.36
C LEU A 15 -0.74 -15.73 -10.31
N ARG A 16 0.07 -15.20 -11.19
CA ARG A 16 0.88 -16.02 -12.12
C ARG A 16 1.93 -16.84 -11.39
N ARG A 17 2.56 -16.27 -10.40
CA ARG A 17 3.53 -16.98 -9.57
C ARG A 17 2.86 -18.09 -8.75
N TYR A 18 1.72 -17.82 -8.13
CA TYR A 18 0.96 -18.84 -7.41
C TYR A 18 0.44 -19.93 -8.34
N GLY A 19 0.02 -19.57 -9.55
CA GLY A 19 -0.39 -20.54 -10.55
C GLY A 19 0.74 -21.48 -10.94
N ARG A 20 1.96 -20.97 -11.04
CA ARG A 20 3.15 -21.78 -11.31
C ARG A 20 3.44 -22.75 -10.16
N GLU A 21 3.43 -22.28 -8.93
CA GLU A 21 3.63 -23.11 -7.75
C GLU A 21 2.54 -24.17 -7.63
N PHE A 22 1.30 -23.80 -7.90
CA PHE A 22 0.18 -24.72 -7.93
C PHE A 22 0.34 -25.80 -8.99
N ALA A 23 0.79 -25.41 -10.19
CA ALA A 23 1.02 -26.36 -11.29
C ALA A 23 2.12 -27.36 -10.96
N GLU A 24 3.16 -26.94 -10.25
CA GLU A 24 4.23 -27.84 -9.80
C GLU A 24 3.72 -28.84 -8.73
N ARG A 25 2.85 -28.38 -7.85
CA ARG A 25 2.33 -29.20 -6.74
C ARG A 25 1.18 -30.10 -7.18
N TYR A 26 0.32 -29.64 -8.09
CA TYR A 26 -0.88 -30.33 -8.54
C TYR A 26 -0.97 -30.38 -10.07
N PRO A 27 -0.07 -31.12 -10.73
CA PRO A 27 0.01 -31.08 -12.20
C PRO A 27 -1.25 -31.59 -12.90
N LYS A 28 -1.99 -32.53 -12.32
CA LYS A 28 -3.22 -33.04 -12.94
C LYS A 28 -4.32 -31.99 -13.00
N ILE A 29 -4.52 -31.25 -11.91
CA ILE A 29 -5.50 -30.17 -11.86
C ILE A 29 -5.05 -29.01 -12.72
N ALA A 30 -3.79 -28.68 -12.66
CA ALA A 30 -3.21 -27.62 -13.49
C ALA A 30 -3.34 -27.92 -14.99
N GLY A 31 -3.20 -29.19 -15.37
CA GLY A 31 -3.41 -29.62 -16.75
C GLY A 31 -4.83 -29.37 -17.25
N ARG A 32 -5.83 -29.54 -16.40
CA ARG A 32 -7.22 -29.23 -16.76
C ARG A 32 -7.45 -27.74 -16.99
N LEU A 33 -6.76 -26.91 -16.23
CA LEU A 33 -6.82 -25.44 -16.37
C LEU A 33 -5.83 -24.91 -17.38
N GLN A 34 -5.04 -25.78 -17.98
CA GLN A 34 -3.96 -25.44 -18.93
C GLN A 34 -2.99 -24.41 -18.36
N LEU A 35 -2.74 -24.49 -17.05
CA LEU A 35 -1.81 -23.60 -16.37
C LEU A 35 -0.37 -23.91 -16.75
N SER A 36 0.38 -22.87 -17.05
CA SER A 36 1.81 -22.92 -17.36
C SER A 36 2.55 -21.83 -16.59
N ALA A 37 3.84 -21.71 -16.80
CA ALA A 37 4.67 -20.68 -16.16
C ALA A 37 4.20 -19.25 -16.47
N ASP A 38 3.57 -19.05 -17.62
CA ASP A 38 3.19 -17.72 -18.12
C ASP A 38 1.68 -17.44 -17.97
N GLY A 39 0.94 -18.31 -17.30
CA GLY A 39 -0.50 -18.21 -17.12
C GLY A 39 -1.23 -19.40 -17.69
N SER A 40 -2.47 -19.25 -18.12
CA SER A 40 -3.25 -20.30 -18.73
C SER A 40 -3.33 -20.15 -20.24
N GLN A 41 -3.28 -21.26 -20.96
CA GLN A 41 -3.52 -21.26 -22.40
C GLN A 41 -5.01 -21.24 -22.75
N ASP A 42 -5.88 -21.54 -21.77
CA ASP A 42 -7.33 -21.39 -21.93
C ASP A 42 -7.69 -19.90 -21.80
N PRO A 43 -8.27 -19.27 -22.85
CA PRO A 43 -8.61 -17.87 -22.80
C PRO A 43 -9.61 -17.52 -21.70
N HIS A 44 -10.50 -18.40 -21.35
CA HIS A 44 -11.50 -18.16 -20.30
C HIS A 44 -10.84 -18.13 -18.91
N VAL A 45 -9.92 -19.05 -18.65
CA VAL A 45 -9.16 -19.11 -17.42
C VAL A 45 -8.26 -17.87 -17.31
N GLU A 46 -7.61 -17.47 -18.39
CA GLU A 46 -6.74 -16.28 -18.40
C GLU A 46 -7.52 -15.01 -18.12
N ARG A 47 -8.70 -14.86 -18.70
CA ARG A 47 -9.59 -13.72 -18.39
C ARG A 47 -10.05 -13.71 -16.95
N LEU A 48 -10.30 -14.89 -16.37
CA LEU A 48 -10.67 -15.00 -14.97
C LEU A 48 -9.52 -14.57 -14.06
N ILE A 49 -8.29 -14.96 -14.39
CA ILE A 49 -7.08 -14.52 -13.66
C ILE A 49 -6.94 -13.00 -13.72
N GLU A 50 -7.12 -12.42 -14.90
CA GLU A 50 -7.08 -10.96 -15.08
C GLU A 50 -8.18 -10.24 -14.27
N ALA A 51 -9.38 -10.80 -14.25
CA ALA A 51 -10.49 -10.26 -13.46
C ALA A 51 -10.19 -10.29 -11.96
N PHE A 52 -9.66 -11.39 -11.46
CA PHE A 52 -9.22 -11.48 -10.06
C PHE A 52 -8.08 -10.52 -9.74
N ALA A 53 -7.15 -10.34 -10.66
CA ALA A 53 -6.07 -9.36 -10.50
C ALA A 53 -6.63 -7.94 -10.37
N LEU A 54 -7.64 -7.61 -11.17
CA LEU A 54 -8.30 -6.31 -11.10
C LEU A 54 -9.04 -6.10 -9.77
N MET A 55 -9.75 -7.12 -9.31
CA MET A 55 -10.41 -7.08 -8.00
C MET A 55 -9.41 -6.93 -6.86
N GLY A 56 -8.34 -7.72 -6.90
CA GLY A 56 -7.25 -7.64 -5.91
C GLY A 56 -6.59 -6.26 -5.91
N ALA A 57 -6.40 -5.69 -7.08
CA ALA A 57 -5.83 -4.35 -7.23
C ALA A 57 -6.70 -3.28 -6.55
N ARG A 58 -8.01 -3.35 -6.74
CA ARG A 58 -8.96 -2.43 -6.10
C ARG A 58 -8.93 -2.56 -4.59
N ILE A 59 -8.88 -3.77 -4.08
CA ILE A 59 -8.79 -4.04 -2.65
C ILE A 59 -7.47 -3.51 -2.08
N SER A 60 -6.35 -3.82 -2.74
CA SER A 60 -5.01 -3.39 -2.30
C SER A 60 -4.89 -1.88 -2.29
N LYS A 61 -5.40 -1.22 -3.34
CA LYS A 61 -5.39 0.24 -3.40
C LYS A 61 -6.20 0.85 -2.26
N ARG A 62 -7.37 0.31 -1.99
CA ARG A 62 -8.22 0.79 -0.90
C ARG A 62 -7.55 0.63 0.46
N ILE A 63 -6.90 -0.51 0.70
CA ILE A 63 -6.16 -0.74 1.94
C ILE A 63 -5.03 0.28 2.09
N GLU A 64 -4.25 0.52 1.04
CA GLU A 64 -3.17 1.50 1.08
C GLU A 64 -3.69 2.93 1.25
N ASP A 65 -4.80 3.29 0.61
CA ASP A 65 -5.41 4.60 0.77
C ASP A 65 -5.96 4.83 2.18
N ASP A 66 -6.48 3.78 2.82
CA ASP A 66 -7.02 3.84 4.17
C ASP A 66 -5.96 3.66 5.27
N TYR A 67 -4.78 3.19 4.93
CA TYR A 67 -3.70 2.93 5.88
C TYR A 67 -3.28 4.17 6.68
N PRO A 68 -3.12 5.36 6.09
CA PRO A 68 -2.81 6.55 6.87
C PRO A 68 -3.88 6.90 7.90
N GLU A 69 -5.16 6.71 7.57
CA GLU A 69 -6.26 6.94 8.50
C GLU A 69 -6.19 6.00 9.70
N PHE A 70 -5.91 4.73 9.44
CA PHE A 70 -5.74 3.72 10.50
C PHE A 70 -4.55 4.07 11.39
N THR A 71 -3.42 4.42 10.78
CA THR A 71 -2.19 4.80 11.50
C THR A 71 -2.42 6.03 12.36
N ASP A 72 -3.09 7.06 11.83
CA ASP A 72 -3.42 8.27 12.55
C ASP A 72 -4.37 7.98 13.72
N ALA A 73 -5.39 7.16 13.51
CA ALA A 73 -6.32 6.77 14.56
C ALA A 73 -5.62 6.01 15.69
N LEU A 74 -4.71 5.11 15.34
CA LEU A 74 -3.93 4.35 16.31
C LEU A 74 -3.00 5.26 17.11
N LEU A 75 -2.31 6.19 16.45
CA LEU A 75 -1.44 7.16 17.11
C LEU A 75 -2.22 8.11 18.01
N GLU A 76 -3.42 8.51 17.60
CA GLU A 76 -4.27 9.37 18.40
C GLU A 76 -4.64 8.74 19.74
N VAL A 77 -4.86 7.42 19.75
CA VAL A 77 -5.16 6.67 20.98
C VAL A 77 -3.91 6.42 21.81
N LEU A 78 -2.82 5.95 21.17
CA LEU A 78 -1.61 5.50 21.85
C LEU A 78 -0.64 6.64 22.17
N TYR A 79 -0.54 7.60 21.26
CA TYR A 79 0.47 8.67 21.36
C TYR A 79 -0.04 9.98 20.77
N PRO A 80 -0.99 10.65 21.42
CA PRO A 80 -1.64 11.83 20.82
C PRO A 80 -0.69 12.99 20.55
N HIS A 81 0.46 13.07 21.21
CA HIS A 81 1.40 14.19 20.99
C HIS A 81 2.05 14.15 19.60
N TYR A 82 2.10 13.00 18.93
CA TYR A 82 2.65 12.91 17.58
C TYR A 82 1.81 13.61 16.53
N LEU A 83 0.50 13.69 16.77
CA LEU A 83 -0.44 14.29 15.82
C LEU A 83 -0.69 15.78 16.09
N ARG A 84 -0.18 16.30 17.21
CA ARG A 84 -0.37 17.72 17.53
C ARG A 84 0.48 18.60 16.64
N PRO A 85 -0.07 19.72 16.12
CA PRO A 85 0.70 20.68 15.39
C PRO A 85 1.84 21.21 16.25
N PHE A 86 3.03 21.29 15.68
CA PHE A 86 4.19 21.82 16.37
C PHE A 86 4.48 23.19 15.79
N PRO A 87 4.15 24.30 16.48
CA PRO A 87 4.40 25.62 15.95
C PRO A 87 5.90 25.91 15.91
N SER A 88 6.31 26.79 15.01
CA SER A 88 7.68 27.28 14.99
C SER A 88 7.93 28.07 16.26
N CYS A 89 8.89 27.61 17.04
CA CYS A 89 9.25 28.24 18.31
C CYS A 89 10.71 28.69 18.28
N SER A 90 10.99 29.80 18.90
CA SER A 90 12.34 30.26 19.12
C SER A 90 12.45 30.89 20.51
N ILE A 91 13.67 30.92 21.02
CA ILE A 91 13.95 31.61 22.29
C ILE A 91 14.46 32.99 21.96
N ALA A 92 13.76 34.00 22.46
CA ALA A 92 14.20 35.38 22.32
C ALA A 92 14.91 35.80 23.61
N TYR A 93 16.07 36.39 23.47
CA TYR A 93 16.83 36.93 24.58
C TYR A 93 16.91 38.45 24.43
N PHE A 94 16.48 39.17 25.44
CA PHE A 94 16.53 40.60 25.45
C PHE A 94 17.67 41.06 26.38
N ASP A 95 18.65 41.72 25.81
CA ASP A 95 19.76 42.28 26.58
C ASP A 95 19.39 43.66 27.03
N MET A 96 19.32 43.84 28.33
CA MET A 96 18.92 45.11 29.00
C MET A 96 20.11 45.89 29.49
N GLU A 97 21.32 45.47 29.32
CA GLU A 97 22.52 46.15 29.85
C GLU A 97 22.65 47.61 29.37
N GLY A 98 22.33 47.86 28.11
CA GLY A 98 22.39 49.21 27.56
C GLY A 98 21.21 50.10 27.95
N VAL A 99 20.11 49.56 28.47
CA VAL A 99 18.91 50.28 28.80
C VAL A 99 18.84 50.61 30.28
N ALA A 100 19.39 49.74 31.13
CA ALA A 100 19.37 49.91 32.58
C ALA A 100 20.07 51.21 33.04
N ALA A 101 21.02 51.68 32.27
CA ALA A 101 21.76 52.90 32.58
C ALA A 101 20.94 54.18 32.41
N LYS A 102 19.76 54.12 31.76
CA LYS A 102 18.87 55.30 31.53
C LYS A 102 17.72 55.41 32.50
N LEU A 103 17.61 54.51 33.40
CA LEU A 103 16.62 54.56 34.46
C LEU A 103 17.20 55.19 35.73
#